data_446eed16bbe3475c23ca302166c54a7a
#
_entry.id   446eed16bbe3475c23ca302166c54a7a
#
_cell.length_a   1.000
_cell.length_b   1.000
_cell.length_c   1.000
_cell.angle_alpha   90.00
_cell.angle_beta   90.00
_cell.angle_gamma   90.00
#
_symmetry.space_group_name_H-M   'P 1'
#
loop_
_entity.id
_entity.type
_entity.pdbx_description
1 polymer ?
#
loop_
_entity_poly.entity_id
_entity_poly.type
_entity_poly.pdbx_seq_one_letter_code
_entity_poly.pdbx_strand_id
1 'polypeptide(L)' 'MSREELKELIYTMPMTKIGEKFGVTDNAIRKRCLSFGLPSKKSEISKYSKEEWDKI' A
#
# COMPACT_ATOMS: atom_id res chain seq x y z
N MET A 1 10.12 -6.40 -3.49
CA MET A 1 9.32 -5.30 -2.88
C MET A 1 9.41 -5.39 -1.37
N SER A 2 9.93 -4.37 -0.72
CA SER A 2 10.04 -4.35 0.73
C SER A 2 8.77 -3.75 1.36
N ARG A 3 8.60 -3.94 2.66
CA ARG A 3 7.47 -3.38 3.38
C ARG A 3 7.46 -1.85 3.28
N GLU A 4 8.60 -1.21 3.46
CA GLU A 4 8.70 0.24 3.39
C GLU A 4 8.41 0.77 1.99
N GLU A 5 8.90 0.09 0.99
CA GLU A 5 8.63 0.47 -0.40
C GLU A 5 7.14 0.36 -0.72
N LEU A 6 6.52 -0.76 -0.34
CA LEU A 6 5.09 -0.95 -0.54
C LEU A 6 4.27 0.07 0.26
N LYS A 7 4.68 0.34 1.48
CA LYS A 7 4.03 1.32 2.35
C LYS A 7 3.97 2.70 1.68
N GLU A 8 5.08 3.16 1.14
CA GLU A 8 5.13 4.44 0.43
C GLU A 8 4.25 4.41 -0.83
N LEU A 9 4.30 3.33 -1.58
CA LEU A 9 3.54 3.21 -2.80
C LEU A 9 2.03 3.25 -2.56
N ILE A 10 1.54 2.53 -1.57
CA ILE A 10 0.10 2.51 -1.29
C ILE A 10 -0.41 3.83 -0.75
N TYR A 11 0.45 4.63 -0.15
CA TYR A 11 0.09 5.96 0.33
C TYR A 11 -0.03 6.98 -0.81
N THR A 12 0.83 6.86 -1.81
CA THR A 12 0.93 7.83 -2.90
C THR A 12 0.21 7.42 -4.17
N MET A 13 -0.01 6.12 -4.36
CA MET A 13 -0.60 5.57 -5.59
C MET A 13 -1.73 4.59 -5.26
N PRO A 14 -2.75 4.51 -6.13
CA PRO A 14 -3.78 3.47 -5.98
C PRO A 14 -3.19 2.09 -6.29
N MET A 15 -3.84 1.06 -5.76
CA MET A 15 -3.35 -0.31 -5.93
C MET A 15 -3.28 -0.76 -7.39
N THR A 16 -4.21 -0.30 -8.22
CA THR A 16 -4.20 -0.61 -9.64
C THR A 16 -2.93 -0.09 -10.33
N LYS A 17 -2.50 1.12 -9.97
CA LYS A 17 -1.27 1.71 -10.52
C LYS A 17 -0.04 0.94 -10.04
N ILE A 18 -0.01 0.54 -8.78
CA ILE A 18 1.09 -0.25 -8.24
C ILE A 18 1.15 -1.59 -8.96
N GLY A 19 0.00 -2.23 -9.17
CA GLY A 19 -0.07 -3.48 -9.91
C GLY A 19 0.47 -3.36 -11.32
N GLU A 20 0.10 -2.30 -12.03
CA GLU A 20 0.63 -2.03 -13.36
C GLU A 20 2.15 -1.84 -13.35
N LYS A 21 2.66 -1.13 -12.36
CA LYS A 21 4.09 -0.85 -12.25
C LYS A 21 4.90 -2.14 -12.08
N PHE A 22 4.38 -3.09 -11.33
CA PHE A 22 5.08 -4.35 -11.05
C PHE A 22 4.60 -5.52 -11.90
N GLY A 23 3.64 -5.29 -12.79
CA GLY A 23 3.13 -6.34 -13.66
C GLY A 23 2.29 -7.39 -12.94
N VAL A 24 1.60 -7.00 -11.88
CA VAL A 24 0.74 -7.88 -11.09
C VAL A 24 -0.65 -7.26 -10.94
N THR A 25 -1.60 -8.03 -10.43
CA THR A 25 -2.95 -7.53 -10.20
C THR A 25 -3.03 -6.72 -8.91
N ASP A 26 -4.08 -5.92 -8.77
CA ASP A 26 -4.36 -5.18 -7.54
C ASP A 26 -4.59 -6.13 -6.37
N ASN A 27 -5.20 -7.31 -6.62
CA ASN A 27 -5.37 -8.32 -5.59
C ASN A 27 -4.04 -8.83 -5.04
N ALA A 28 -3.03 -8.98 -5.91
CA ALA A 28 -1.70 -9.39 -5.49
C ALA A 28 -1.06 -8.35 -4.56
N ILE A 29 -1.23 -7.07 -4.89
CA ILE A 29 -0.73 -5.98 -4.05
C ILE A 29 -1.45 -5.97 -2.70
N ARG A 30 -2.77 -6.16 -2.72
CA ARG A 30 -3.57 -6.22 -1.50
C ARG A 30 -3.13 -7.35 -0.58
N LYS A 31 -2.85 -8.52 -1.14
CA LYS A 31 -2.35 -9.67 -0.38
C LYS A 31 -1.00 -9.36 0.26
N ARG A 32 -0.13 -8.66 -0.45
CA ARG A 32 1.16 -8.25 0.09
C ARG A 32 0.98 -7.29 1.26
N CYS A 33 0.05 -6.35 1.15
CA CYS A 33 -0.25 -5.44 2.25
C CYS A 33 -0.68 -6.21 3.50
N LEU A 34 -1.57 -7.16 3.34
CA LEU A 34 -2.03 -8.00 4.44
C LEU A 34 -0.88 -8.79 5.07
N SER A 35 0.01 -9.33 4.23
CA SER A 35 1.18 -10.08 4.68
C SER A 35 2.12 -9.21 5.52
N PHE A 36 2.25 -7.95 5.17
CA PHE A 36 3.10 -7.00 5.88
C PHE A 36 2.40 -6.30 7.05
N GLY A 37 1.12 -6.57 7.25
CA GLY A 37 0.34 -5.89 8.28
C GLY A 37 0.01 -4.44 7.94
N LEU A 38 -0.02 -4.11 6.65
CA LEU A 38 -0.35 -2.77 6.18
C LEU A 38 -1.85 -2.67 5.85
N PRO A 39 -2.47 -1.49 6.00
CA PRO A 39 -3.84 -1.31 5.56
C PRO A 39 -3.93 -1.44 4.04
N SER A 40 -4.95 -2.14 3.56
CA SER A 40 -5.14 -2.37 2.13
C SER A 40 -6.25 -1.54 1.52
N LYS A 41 -7.11 -0.94 2.33
CA LYS A 41 -8.22 -0.12 1.86
C LYS A 41 -7.81 1.33 1.78
N LYS A 42 -8.14 1.97 0.66
CA LYS A 42 -7.82 3.38 0.46
C LYS A 42 -8.46 4.28 1.51
N SER A 43 -9.68 3.95 1.96
CA SER A 43 -10.35 4.70 2.99
C SER A 43 -9.61 4.64 4.33
N GLU A 44 -8.99 3.53 4.65
CA GLU A 44 -8.17 3.42 5.85
C GLU A 44 -6.86 4.18 5.70
N ILE A 45 -6.22 4.07 4.54
CA ILE A 45 -4.97 4.76 4.25
C ILE A 45 -5.17 6.28 4.35
N SER A 46 -6.29 6.79 3.83
CA SER A 46 -6.57 8.23 3.84
C SER A 46 -6.85 8.80 5.22
N LYS A 47 -7.16 7.96 6.20
CA LYS A 47 -7.36 8.40 7.59
C LYS A 47 -6.06 8.76 8.29
N TYR A 48 -4.95 8.27 7.79
CA TYR A 48 -3.65 8.54 8.38
C TYR A 48 -3.10 9.85 7.85
N SER A 49 -2.60 10.69 8.75
CA SER A 49 -1.76 11.81 8.35
C SER A 49 -0.39 11.26 7.96
N LYS A 50 0.44 12.08 7.32
CA LYS A 50 1.75 11.62 6.92
C LYS A 50 2.59 11.20 8.11
N GLU A 51 2.49 11.93 9.21
CA GLU A 51 3.20 11.60 10.45
C GLU A 51 2.76 10.25 11.01
N GLU A 52 1.45 10.02 11.04
CA GLU A 52 0.89 8.74 11.50
C GLU A 52 1.30 7.61 10.57
N TRP A 53 1.30 7.86 9.27
CA TRP A 53 1.70 6.88 8.28
C TRP A 53 3.16 6.46 8.44
N ASP A 54 4.02 7.41 8.73
CA ASP A 54 5.44 7.13 8.95
C ASP A 54 5.70 6.24 10.18
N LYS A 55 4.76 6.21 11.12
CA LYS A 55 4.87 5.39 12.32
C LYS A 55 4.40 3.94 12.12
N ILE A 56 3.72 3.67 11.02
CA ILE A 56 3.32 2.31 10.68
C ILE A 56 4.53 1.52 10.21
#